data_fbe594379949b96dc91892c31e51a288
#
_entry.id   fbe594379949b96dc91892c31e51a288
#
_cell.length_a   1.000
_cell.length_b   1.000
_cell.length_c   1.000
_cell.angle_alpha   90.00
_cell.angle_beta   90.00
_cell.angle_gamma   90.00
#
_symmetry.space_group_name_H-M   'P 1'
#
loop_
_entity.id
_entity.type
_entity.pdbx_description
1 polymer ?
#
loop_
_entity_poly.entity_id
_entity_poly.type
_entity_poly.pdbx_seq_one_letter_code
_entity_poly.pdbx_strand_id
1 'polypeptide(L)'
;MFELEEVVSYKVFGREFSNKEDALKYSKILQNRQNLLNKLDLKILKIRDWSMEISVNGNRVLILNREDYSGTRALYKQVDKNGRYQLIGLGIYGLPILYCRHGVTYKSLIPELKNRMLLSHVEKLIEEINEVQQ
;
A
#
# COMPACT_ATOMS: atom_id res chain seq x y z
N MET A 1 7.97 -53.89 3.36
CA MET A 1 9.05 -52.92 3.22
C MET A 1 8.42 -51.56 2.91
N PHE A 2 8.78 -50.53 3.67
CA PHE A 2 8.24 -49.17 3.43
C PHE A 2 9.14 -48.45 2.42
N GLU A 3 8.50 -47.82 1.46
CA GLU A 3 9.20 -47.02 0.47
C GLU A 3 9.68 -45.68 1.11
N LEU A 4 10.88 -45.27 0.71
CA LEU A 4 11.39 -43.94 1.09
C LEU A 4 10.80 -42.91 0.18
N GLU A 5 10.02 -42.00 0.75
CA GLU A 5 9.48 -40.86 0.01
C GLU A 5 10.36 -39.64 0.22
N GLU A 6 10.77 -39.03 -0.88
CA GLU A 6 11.46 -37.75 -0.85
C GLU A 6 10.45 -36.64 -0.94
N VAL A 7 10.42 -35.80 0.09
CA VAL A 7 9.56 -34.62 0.10
C VAL A 7 10.44 -33.41 -0.20
N VAL A 8 10.20 -32.78 -1.37
CA VAL A 8 10.89 -31.56 -1.78
C VAL A 8 9.97 -30.37 -1.58
N SER A 9 10.45 -29.35 -0.88
CA SER A 9 9.73 -28.10 -0.72
C SER A 9 10.58 -26.95 -1.21
N TYR A 10 9.93 -25.86 -1.61
CA TYR A 10 10.54 -24.64 -2.09
C TYR A 10 10.15 -23.48 -1.17
N LYS A 11 11.12 -22.72 -0.71
CA LYS A 11 10.90 -21.58 0.17
C LYS A 11 11.15 -20.28 -0.57
N VAL A 12 10.21 -19.36 -0.47
CA VAL A 12 10.35 -18.01 -0.99
C VAL A 12 9.91 -17.07 0.11
N PHE A 13 10.82 -16.29 0.64
CA PHE A 13 10.56 -15.29 1.67
C PHE A 13 9.80 -15.85 2.88
N GLY A 14 10.23 -17.05 3.35
CA GLY A 14 9.64 -17.72 4.51
C GLY A 14 8.39 -18.53 4.24
N ARG A 15 7.83 -18.47 3.04
CA ARG A 15 6.66 -19.24 2.65
C ARG A 15 7.09 -20.50 1.91
N GLU A 16 6.51 -21.65 2.28
CA GLU A 16 6.81 -22.93 1.68
C GLU A 16 5.82 -23.27 0.56
N PHE A 17 6.35 -23.87 -0.50
CA PHE A 17 5.57 -24.36 -1.64
C PHE A 17 6.00 -25.78 -1.95
N SER A 18 5.03 -26.65 -2.23
CA SER A 18 5.29 -28.02 -2.69
C SER A 18 5.60 -28.06 -4.19
N ASN A 19 5.21 -27.04 -4.92
CA ASN A 19 5.33 -26.93 -6.37
C ASN A 19 6.31 -25.82 -6.72
N LYS A 20 7.31 -26.13 -7.56
CA LYS A 20 8.31 -25.17 -8.00
C LYS A 20 7.69 -24.01 -8.79
N GLU A 21 6.69 -24.29 -9.63
CA GLU A 21 6.02 -23.24 -10.42
C GLU A 21 5.34 -22.21 -9.53
N ASP A 22 4.67 -22.65 -8.46
CA ASP A 22 4.00 -21.76 -7.52
C ASP A 22 5.01 -20.90 -6.77
N ALA A 23 6.15 -21.51 -6.36
CA ALA A 23 7.23 -20.76 -5.73
C ALA A 23 7.81 -19.70 -6.64
N LEU A 24 8.00 -20.01 -7.93
CA LEU A 24 8.52 -19.08 -8.91
C LEU A 24 7.53 -17.94 -9.19
N LYS A 25 6.23 -18.25 -9.26
CA LYS A 25 5.19 -17.23 -9.42
C LYS A 25 5.18 -16.26 -8.24
N TYR A 26 5.26 -16.78 -7.03
CA TYR A 26 5.30 -15.96 -5.82
C TYR A 26 6.55 -15.08 -5.78
N SER A 27 7.71 -15.66 -6.12
CA SER A 27 8.97 -14.91 -6.21
C SER A 27 8.86 -13.75 -7.21
N LYS A 28 8.22 -13.98 -8.35
CA LYS A 28 8.01 -12.95 -9.37
C LYS A 28 7.10 -11.84 -8.88
N ILE A 29 6.04 -12.20 -8.15
CA ILE A 29 5.13 -11.22 -7.53
C ILE A 29 5.88 -10.32 -6.56
N LEU A 30 6.71 -10.92 -5.68
CA LEU A 30 7.52 -10.16 -4.73
C LEU A 30 8.53 -9.26 -5.44
N GLN A 31 9.14 -9.74 -6.51
CA GLN A 31 10.11 -8.94 -7.28
C GLN A 31 9.43 -7.76 -7.97
N ASN A 32 8.26 -7.98 -8.57
CA ASN A 32 7.48 -6.90 -9.20
C ASN A 32 7.07 -5.85 -8.17
N ARG A 33 6.60 -6.31 -7.00
CA ARG A 33 6.27 -5.43 -5.87
C ARG A 33 7.46 -4.57 -5.47
N GLN A 34 8.62 -5.19 -5.30
CA GLN A 34 9.84 -4.48 -4.90
C GLN A 34 10.27 -3.47 -5.96
N ASN A 35 10.20 -3.84 -7.24
CA ASN A 35 10.54 -2.95 -8.34
C ASN A 35 9.65 -1.71 -8.36
N LEU A 36 8.34 -1.89 -8.14
CA LEU A 36 7.39 -0.78 -8.08
C LEU A 36 7.63 0.10 -6.85
N LEU A 37 7.85 -0.50 -5.69
CA LEU A 37 8.13 0.24 -4.46
C LEU A 37 9.41 1.06 -4.55
N ASN A 38 10.43 0.54 -5.24
CA ASN A 38 11.68 1.27 -5.43
C ASN A 38 11.53 2.54 -6.27
N LYS A 39 10.48 2.60 -7.08
CA LYS A 39 10.17 3.77 -7.91
C LYS A 39 9.31 4.81 -7.20
N LEU A 40 8.81 4.50 -6.00
CA LEU A 40 7.92 5.39 -5.27
C LEU A 40 8.68 6.15 -4.19
N ASP A 41 8.54 7.47 -4.23
CA ASP A 41 8.98 8.34 -3.13
C ASP A 41 7.81 8.47 -2.15
N LEU A 42 7.84 7.65 -1.10
CA LEU A 42 6.79 7.59 -0.09
C LEU A 42 7.18 8.43 1.13
N LYS A 43 6.25 9.27 1.56
CA LYS A 43 6.37 10.02 2.81
C LYS A 43 5.07 9.90 3.57
N ILE A 44 5.15 9.78 4.88
CA ILE A 44 3.98 9.78 5.75
C ILE A 44 3.82 11.20 6.29
N LEU A 45 2.65 11.80 6.05
CA LEU A 45 2.36 13.17 6.44
C LEU A 45 1.60 13.25 7.76
N LYS A 46 0.63 12.36 7.97
CA LYS A 46 -0.19 12.33 9.18
C LYS A 46 -0.81 10.95 9.37
N ILE A 47 -0.83 10.48 10.60
CA ILE A 47 -1.51 9.23 10.98
C ILE A 47 -2.61 9.58 11.97
N ARG A 48 -3.83 9.10 11.69
CA ARG A 48 -5.00 9.24 12.55
C ARG A 48 -5.59 7.85 12.80
N ASP A 49 -6.57 7.74 13.70
CA ASP A 49 -7.18 6.46 14.06
C ASP A 49 -7.87 5.75 12.87
N TRP A 50 -8.44 6.53 11.94
CA TRP A 50 -9.22 6.00 10.83
C TRP A 50 -8.66 6.36 9.46
N SER A 51 -7.56 7.11 9.42
CA SER A 51 -6.96 7.54 8.17
C SER A 51 -5.47 7.77 8.29
N MET A 52 -4.78 7.74 7.17
CA MET A 52 -3.37 8.06 7.07
C MET A 52 -3.14 8.90 5.81
N GLU A 53 -2.51 10.06 5.97
CA GLU A 53 -2.13 10.88 4.83
C GLU A 53 -0.69 10.55 4.45
N ILE A 54 -0.49 10.25 3.18
CA ILE A 54 0.85 10.01 2.63
C ILE A 54 1.09 10.89 1.42
N SER A 55 2.33 11.05 1.05
CA SER A 55 2.74 11.65 -0.22
C SER A 55 3.43 10.57 -1.05
N VAL A 56 3.00 10.40 -2.29
CA VAL A 56 3.57 9.44 -3.23
C VAL A 56 4.02 10.20 -4.46
N ASN A 57 5.31 10.29 -4.67
CA ASN A 57 5.90 11.06 -5.78
C ASN A 57 5.36 12.50 -5.85
N GLY A 58 5.17 13.12 -4.69
CA GLY A 58 4.65 14.48 -4.58
C GLY A 58 3.12 14.59 -4.58
N ASN A 59 2.40 13.51 -4.82
CA ASN A 59 0.93 13.48 -4.82
C ASN A 59 0.40 13.13 -3.44
N ARG A 60 -0.54 13.91 -2.95
CA ARG A 60 -1.16 13.68 -1.64
C ARG A 60 -2.24 12.60 -1.75
N VAL A 61 -2.14 11.59 -0.90
CA VAL A 61 -3.07 10.46 -0.88
C VAL A 61 -3.58 10.29 0.55
N LEU A 62 -4.90 10.16 0.70
CA LEU A 62 -5.54 9.88 1.97
C LEU A 62 -6.00 8.43 1.98
N ILE A 63 -5.43 7.65 2.89
CA ILE A 63 -5.78 6.24 3.07
C ILE A 63 -6.86 6.15 4.14
N LEU A 64 -7.97 5.50 3.79
CA LEU A 64 -9.14 5.37 4.65
C LEU A 64 -9.37 3.92 5.00
N ASN A 65 -9.80 3.64 6.23
CA ASN A 65 -10.12 2.29 6.66
C ASN A 65 -11.61 1.96 6.56
N ARG A 66 -12.45 2.95 6.24
CA ARG A 66 -13.91 2.76 6.12
C ARG A 66 -14.38 3.07 4.72
N GLU A 67 -15.32 2.27 4.24
CA GLU A 67 -15.92 2.44 2.93
C GLU A 67 -17.11 3.42 2.93
N ASP A 68 -17.30 4.18 4.00
CA ASP A 68 -18.37 5.16 4.14
C ASP A 68 -18.30 6.27 3.07
N TYR A 69 -17.14 6.42 2.46
CA TYR A 69 -16.89 7.38 1.39
C TYR A 69 -16.89 6.71 0.02
N SER A 70 -17.64 5.61 -0.13
CA SER A 70 -17.64 4.80 -1.34
C SER A 70 -17.87 5.62 -2.61
N GLY A 71 -17.14 5.31 -3.66
CA GLY A 71 -17.20 6.02 -4.93
C GLY A 71 -16.39 7.29 -4.98
N THR A 72 -15.76 7.71 -3.88
CA THR A 72 -14.96 8.93 -3.84
C THR A 72 -13.49 8.57 -4.00
N ARG A 73 -12.88 8.98 -5.11
CA ARG A 73 -11.44 8.82 -5.33
C ARG A 73 -10.68 10.03 -4.80
N ALA A 74 -11.32 11.17 -4.81
CA ALA A 74 -10.73 12.42 -4.38
C ALA A 74 -11.56 13.01 -3.25
N LEU A 75 -10.90 13.56 -2.26
CA LEU A 75 -11.54 14.24 -1.15
C LEU A 75 -11.38 15.74 -1.30
N TYR A 76 -12.45 16.46 -1.10
CA TYR A 76 -12.48 17.90 -1.20
C TYR A 76 -12.92 18.52 0.12
N LYS A 77 -12.31 19.64 0.45
CA LYS A 77 -12.69 20.45 1.60
C LYS A 77 -13.29 21.75 1.12
N GLN A 78 -14.43 22.12 1.67
CA GLN A 78 -15.03 23.43 1.39
C GLN A 78 -14.16 24.53 2.00
N VAL A 79 -13.75 25.50 1.17
CA VAL A 79 -12.85 26.59 1.61
C VAL A 79 -13.55 27.89 1.90
N ASP A 80 -14.77 28.09 1.39
CA ASP A 80 -15.53 29.31 1.68
C ASP A 80 -17.05 29.08 1.63
N LYS A 81 -17.80 30.14 1.99
CA LYS A 81 -19.29 30.10 2.02
C LYS A 81 -19.91 30.03 0.63
N ASN A 82 -19.15 30.30 -0.41
CA ASN A 82 -19.62 30.25 -1.79
C ASN A 82 -19.57 28.87 -2.42
N GLY A 83 -19.20 27.85 -1.63
CA GLY A 83 -19.19 26.47 -2.09
C GLY A 83 -17.94 26.07 -2.86
N ARG A 84 -16.88 26.86 -2.81
CA ARG A 84 -15.61 26.44 -3.41
C ARG A 84 -14.98 25.31 -2.60
N TYR A 85 -14.42 24.33 -3.29
CA TYR A 85 -13.78 23.17 -2.68
C TYR A 85 -12.33 23.10 -3.09
N GLN A 86 -11.49 22.70 -2.14
CA GLN A 86 -10.08 22.42 -2.38
C GLN A 86 -9.85 20.93 -2.29
N LEU A 87 -9.14 20.36 -3.26
CA LEU A 87 -8.71 18.96 -3.20
C LEU A 87 -7.75 18.78 -2.04
N ILE A 88 -8.10 17.91 -1.10
CA ILE A 88 -7.25 17.61 0.06
C ILE A 88 -6.49 16.27 -0.11
N GLY A 89 -6.81 15.48 -1.11
CA GLY A 89 -6.11 14.26 -1.42
C GLY A 89 -6.95 13.28 -2.20
N LEU A 90 -6.32 12.18 -2.59
CA LEU A 90 -7.00 11.01 -3.12
C LEU A 90 -7.46 10.14 -1.96
N GLY A 91 -8.72 9.70 -1.97
CA GLY A 91 -9.23 8.75 -0.99
C GLY A 91 -9.06 7.32 -1.48
N ILE A 92 -8.30 6.51 -0.79
CA ILE A 92 -8.07 5.11 -1.13
C ILE A 92 -8.42 4.23 0.06
N TYR A 93 -9.14 3.15 -0.20
CA TYR A 93 -9.55 2.19 0.82
C TYR A 93 -8.74 0.90 0.71
N GLY A 94 -8.62 0.21 1.83
CA GLY A 94 -8.04 -1.13 1.85
C GLY A 94 -6.52 -1.18 1.95
N LEU A 95 -5.85 -0.03 1.97
CA LEU A 95 -4.42 0.03 2.26
C LEU A 95 -4.19 0.01 3.78
N PRO A 96 -3.06 -0.51 4.24
CA PRO A 96 -2.79 -0.57 5.68
C PRO A 96 -2.62 0.82 6.28
N ILE A 97 -3.27 1.05 7.41
CA ILE A 97 -3.07 2.26 8.23
C ILE A 97 -2.16 1.87 9.39
N LEU A 98 -1.06 2.60 9.53
CA LEU A 98 -0.09 2.34 10.57
C LEU A 98 -0.48 3.01 11.89
N TYR A 99 -0.04 2.42 12.98
CA TYR A 99 -0.14 3.02 14.31
C TYR A 99 1.17 3.75 14.62
N CYS A 100 1.06 5.02 14.98
CA CYS A 100 2.23 5.81 15.37
C CYS A 100 2.32 5.85 16.89
N ARG A 101 3.33 5.18 17.44
CA ARG A 101 3.62 5.17 18.88
C ARG A 101 4.27 6.49 19.29
N HIS A 102 4.09 6.84 20.57
CA HIS A 102 4.74 8.01 21.13
C HIS A 102 6.26 7.93 20.97
N GLY A 103 6.86 9.02 20.51
CA GLY A 103 8.30 9.10 20.31
C GLY A 103 8.82 8.53 18.99
N VAL A 104 7.94 7.97 18.15
CA VAL A 104 8.31 7.42 16.83
C VAL A 104 8.03 8.46 15.76
N THR A 105 8.99 8.69 14.88
CA THR A 105 8.82 9.62 13.77
C THR A 105 8.11 8.95 12.61
N TYR A 106 7.38 9.73 11.80
CA TYR A 106 6.72 9.19 10.61
C TYR A 106 7.73 8.62 9.61
N LYS A 107 8.90 9.27 9.48
CA LYS A 107 9.96 8.80 8.59
C LYS A 107 10.42 7.38 8.93
N SER A 108 10.50 7.04 10.21
CA SER A 108 10.92 5.72 10.66
C SER A 108 9.88 4.62 10.39
N LEU A 109 8.63 5.00 10.09
CA LEU A 109 7.56 4.06 9.78
C LEU A 109 7.47 3.70 8.29
N ILE A 110 8.22 4.38 7.42
CA ILE A 110 8.17 4.11 5.98
C ILE A 110 8.55 2.68 5.63
N PRO A 111 9.60 2.07 6.19
CA PRO A 111 9.90 0.66 5.94
C PRO A 111 8.75 -0.27 6.34
N GLU A 112 8.08 0.00 7.45
CA GLU A 112 6.92 -0.78 7.89
C GLU A 112 5.75 -0.64 6.90
N LEU A 113 5.47 0.57 6.44
CA LEU A 113 4.45 0.81 5.43
C LEU A 113 4.74 0.01 4.16
N LYS A 114 5.96 0.07 3.65
CA LYS A 114 6.36 -0.69 2.47
C LYS A 114 6.22 -2.19 2.67
N ASN A 115 6.55 -2.69 3.85
CA ASN A 115 6.45 -4.12 4.16
C ASN A 115 5.00 -4.61 4.23
N ARG A 116 4.07 -3.75 4.63
CA ARG A 116 2.65 -4.10 4.75
C ARG A 116 1.88 -3.98 3.43
N MET A 117 2.42 -3.26 2.46
CA MET A 117 1.76 -3.09 1.18
C MET A 117 1.94 -4.33 0.31
N LEU A 118 0.84 -4.92 -0.11
CA LEU A 118 0.84 -6.01 -1.09
C LEU A 118 1.00 -5.45 -2.50
N LEU A 119 1.38 -6.31 -3.45
CA LEU A 119 1.51 -5.89 -4.85
C LEU A 119 0.24 -5.22 -5.37
N SER A 120 -0.93 -5.78 -5.04
CA SER A 120 -2.23 -5.21 -5.44
C SER A 120 -2.44 -3.80 -4.87
N HIS A 121 -1.98 -3.54 -3.65
CA HIS A 121 -2.07 -2.21 -3.04
C HIS A 121 -1.19 -1.20 -3.78
N VAL A 122 0.04 -1.61 -4.12
CA VAL A 122 0.99 -0.75 -4.84
C VAL A 122 0.47 -0.42 -6.23
N GLU A 123 -0.03 -1.43 -6.95
CA GLU A 123 -0.60 -1.25 -8.29
C GLU A 123 -1.81 -0.32 -8.27
N LYS A 124 -2.70 -0.51 -7.30
CA LYS A 124 -3.88 0.34 -7.13
C LYS A 124 -3.49 1.79 -6.85
N LEU A 125 -2.51 1.99 -5.99
CA LEU A 125 -2.03 3.32 -5.66
C LEU A 125 -1.48 4.04 -6.89
N ILE A 126 -0.68 3.36 -7.69
CA ILE A 126 -0.11 3.90 -8.92
C ILE A 126 -1.20 4.23 -9.93
N GLU A 127 -2.17 3.34 -10.09
CA GLU A 127 -3.31 3.54 -10.99
C GLU A 127 -4.12 4.79 -10.63
N GLU A 128 -4.48 4.94 -9.35
CA GLU A 128 -5.26 6.07 -8.88
C GLU A 128 -4.50 7.40 -9.04
N ILE A 129 -3.19 7.40 -8.78
CA ILE A 129 -2.36 8.60 -8.97
C ILE A 129 -2.31 8.97 -10.45
N ASN A 130 -2.15 8.01 -11.35
CA ASN A 130 -2.09 8.27 -12.78
C ASN A 130 -3.42 8.81 -13.31
N GLU A 131 -4.55 8.32 -12.81
CA GLU A 131 -5.88 8.83 -13.21
C GLU A 131 -6.06 10.29 -12.83
N VAL A 132 -5.58 10.69 -11.67
CA VAL A 132 -5.75 12.08 -11.18
C VAL A 132 -4.83 13.05 -11.92
N GLN A 133 -3.69 12.58 -12.39
CA GLN A 133 -2.75 13.41 -13.15
C GLN A 133 -3.20 13.65 -14.60
N GLN A 134 -4.16 12.91 -15.06
CA GLN A 134 -4.77 13.13 -16.37
C GLN A 134 -5.85 14.23 -16.23
#